data_d825a2b394b046085e92aca227c8c168
#
_entry.id   d825a2b394b046085e92aca227c8c168
#
_cell.length_a   1.000
_cell.length_b   1.000
_cell.length_c   1.000
_cell.angle_alpha   90.00
_cell.angle_beta   90.00
_cell.angle_gamma   90.00
#
_symmetry.space_group_name_H-M   'P 1'
#
loop_
_entity.id
_entity.type
_entity.pdbx_description
1 polymer ?
#
loop_
_entity_poly.entity_id
_entity_poly.type
_entity_poly.pdbx_seq_one_letter_code
_entity_poly.pdbx_strand_id
1 'polypeptide(L)'
;MKASNILVILFLLLTAKYHAQIKKDSILQTIDAFQNDMNNEYADSTHSPLTKEDRLKFKGHDFYPINMNLVVVANLKVTPGQEIFEMPTTTERKPKYVKYGEITFK
;
A
#
# COMPACT_ATOMS: atom_id res chain seq x y z
N MET A 1 36.06 -12.09 -25.78
CA MET A 1 35.10 -10.96 -25.75
C MET A 1 35.89 -9.68 -25.85
N LYS A 2 35.51 -8.75 -26.74
CA LYS A 2 36.20 -7.46 -26.85
C LYS A 2 35.91 -6.62 -25.59
N ALA A 3 36.88 -5.88 -25.09
CA ALA A 3 36.76 -5.04 -23.88
C ALA A 3 35.53 -4.08 -23.92
N SER A 4 35.15 -3.63 -25.12
CA SER A 4 33.96 -2.82 -25.37
C SER A 4 32.65 -3.51 -24.94
N ASN A 5 32.52 -4.83 -25.15
CA ASN A 5 31.30 -5.58 -24.80
C ASN A 5 31.19 -5.77 -23.27
N ILE A 6 32.31 -5.91 -22.59
CA ILE A 6 32.37 -6.02 -21.13
C ILE A 6 31.92 -4.71 -20.49
N LEU A 7 32.35 -3.58 -21.02
CA LEU A 7 31.97 -2.26 -20.52
C LEU A 7 30.46 -2.00 -20.66
N VAL A 8 29.88 -2.38 -21.81
CA VAL A 8 28.43 -2.24 -22.05
C VAL A 8 27.62 -3.12 -21.08
N ILE A 9 28.03 -4.37 -20.86
CA ILE A 9 27.35 -5.26 -19.90
C ILE A 9 27.44 -4.71 -18.49
N LEU A 10 28.57 -4.20 -18.07
CA LEU A 10 28.75 -3.59 -16.75
C LEU A 10 27.87 -2.36 -16.57
N PHE A 11 27.75 -1.51 -17.59
CA PHE A 11 26.86 -0.34 -17.57
C PHE A 11 25.39 -0.74 -17.47
N LEU A 12 24.94 -1.75 -18.21
CA LEU A 12 23.57 -2.26 -18.12
C LEU A 12 23.23 -2.83 -16.73
N LEU A 13 24.17 -3.53 -16.09
CA LEU A 13 24.00 -4.05 -14.74
C LEU A 13 23.90 -2.94 -13.68
N LEU A 14 24.64 -1.84 -13.85
CA LEU A 14 24.56 -0.68 -12.96
C LEU A 14 23.22 0.04 -13.07
N THR A 15 22.71 0.24 -14.29
CA THR A 15 21.40 0.88 -14.49
C THR A 15 20.26 0.05 -13.94
N ALA A 16 20.29 -1.26 -14.06
CA ALA A 16 19.25 -2.16 -13.50
C ALA A 16 19.19 -2.06 -11.96
N LYS A 17 20.33 -2.02 -11.26
CA LYS A 17 20.37 -1.84 -9.81
C LYS A 17 19.81 -0.48 -9.39
N TYR A 18 20.13 0.57 -10.12
CA TYR A 18 19.66 1.92 -9.85
C TYR A 18 18.13 2.03 -9.95
N HIS A 19 17.52 1.46 -10.98
CA HIS A 19 16.07 1.45 -11.14
C HIS A 19 15.36 0.67 -10.03
N ALA A 20 15.91 -0.47 -9.60
CA ALA A 20 15.35 -1.25 -8.50
C ALA A 20 15.37 -0.48 -7.17
N GLN A 21 16.42 0.29 -6.90
CA GLN A 21 16.52 1.10 -5.69
C GLN A 21 15.51 2.26 -5.68
N ILE A 22 15.34 2.99 -6.80
CA ILE A 22 14.36 4.07 -6.93
C ILE A 22 12.95 3.56 -6.64
N LYS A 23 12.58 2.39 -7.18
CA LYS A 23 11.26 1.79 -6.95
C LYS A 23 11.04 1.47 -5.47
N LYS A 24 12.03 0.93 -4.80
CA LYS A 24 11.97 0.62 -3.36
C LYS A 24 11.77 1.88 -2.54
N ASP A 25 12.55 2.93 -2.79
CA ASP A 25 12.49 4.19 -2.06
C ASP A 25 11.13 4.87 -2.26
N SER A 26 10.56 4.82 -3.46
CA SER A 26 9.22 5.34 -3.74
C SER A 26 8.13 4.61 -2.96
N ILE A 27 8.22 3.29 -2.82
CA ILE A 27 7.27 2.51 -2.02
C ILE A 27 7.36 2.87 -0.54
N LEU A 28 8.58 2.96 0.00
CA LEU A 28 8.80 3.36 1.39
C LEU A 28 8.22 4.75 1.67
N GLN A 29 8.48 5.72 0.80
CA GLN A 29 7.91 7.06 0.91
C GLN A 29 6.37 7.06 0.91
N THR A 30 5.75 6.22 0.08
CA THR A 30 4.29 6.09 0.04
C THR A 30 3.73 5.52 1.34
N ILE A 31 4.40 4.53 1.94
CA ILE A 31 4.00 3.95 3.21
C ILE A 31 4.16 4.97 4.34
N ASP A 32 5.30 5.66 4.39
CA ASP A 32 5.57 6.69 5.40
C ASP A 32 4.55 7.85 5.30
N ALA A 33 4.22 8.30 4.09
CA ALA A 33 3.21 9.32 3.87
C ALA A 33 1.85 8.86 4.38
N PHE A 34 1.41 7.64 4.06
CA PHE A 34 0.17 7.06 4.54
C PHE A 34 0.11 6.98 6.08
N GLN A 35 1.18 6.53 6.72
CA GLN A 35 1.25 6.43 8.18
C GLN A 35 1.20 7.81 8.85
N ASN A 36 1.87 8.80 8.27
CA ASN A 36 1.82 10.17 8.74
C ASN A 36 0.42 10.78 8.57
N ASP A 37 -0.23 10.56 7.43
CA ASP A 37 -1.58 11.05 7.17
C ASP A 37 -2.58 10.45 8.16
N MET A 38 -2.51 9.15 8.43
CA MET A 38 -3.33 8.50 9.47
C MET A 38 -3.11 9.11 10.85
N ASN A 39 -1.86 9.33 11.25
CA ASN A 39 -1.54 9.94 12.54
C ASN A 39 -2.10 11.35 12.63
N ASN A 40 -1.98 12.14 11.57
CA ASN A 40 -2.50 13.50 11.50
C ASN A 40 -4.03 13.53 11.58
N GLU A 41 -4.72 12.65 10.83
CA GLU A 41 -6.18 12.53 10.84
C GLU A 41 -6.70 12.20 12.25
N TYR A 42 -6.07 11.25 12.96
CA TYR A 42 -6.45 10.87 14.31
C TYR A 42 -6.13 11.94 15.36
N ALA A 43 -5.12 12.74 15.14
CA ALA A 43 -4.79 13.87 16.00
C ALA A 43 -5.65 15.12 15.73
N ASP A 44 -6.26 15.25 14.55
CA ASP A 44 -7.05 16.41 14.15
C ASP A 44 -8.33 16.53 14.98
N SER A 45 -8.58 17.73 15.51
CA SER A 45 -9.77 17.99 16.34
C SER A 45 -11.09 17.97 15.57
N THR A 46 -11.06 18.11 14.26
CA THR A 46 -12.25 18.24 13.40
C THR A 46 -12.67 16.93 12.74
N HIS A 47 -11.72 16.04 12.45
CA HIS A 47 -11.95 14.83 11.68
C HIS A 47 -11.64 13.53 12.44
N SER A 48 -11.01 13.64 13.62
CA SER A 48 -10.63 12.47 14.41
C SER A 48 -11.82 11.58 14.77
N PRO A 49 -11.72 10.26 14.57
CA PRO A 49 -12.71 9.31 15.06
C PRO A 49 -12.62 9.09 16.59
N LEU A 50 -11.59 9.62 17.24
CA LEU A 50 -11.37 9.46 18.67
C LEU A 50 -12.23 10.42 19.48
N THR A 51 -12.57 10.01 20.72
CA THR A 51 -13.13 10.93 21.70
C THR A 51 -12.13 12.04 22.03
N LYS A 52 -12.61 13.17 22.58
CA LYS A 52 -11.71 14.28 22.97
C LYS A 52 -10.65 13.82 23.98
N GLU A 53 -11.05 12.97 24.93
CA GLU A 53 -10.13 12.45 25.96
C GLU A 53 -9.08 11.51 25.38
N ASP A 54 -9.46 10.63 24.48
CA ASP A 54 -8.54 9.69 23.84
C ASP A 54 -7.58 10.42 22.88
N ARG A 55 -8.07 11.43 22.15
CA ARG A 55 -7.24 12.23 21.27
C ARG A 55 -6.16 13.01 22.03
N LEU A 56 -6.46 13.53 23.24
CA LEU A 56 -5.45 14.20 24.06
C LEU A 56 -4.33 13.27 24.53
N LYS A 57 -4.60 11.96 24.57
CA LYS A 57 -3.63 10.91 24.92
C LYS A 57 -2.97 10.28 23.71
N PHE A 58 -3.50 10.54 22.51
CA PHE A 58 -3.01 9.93 21.29
C PHE A 58 -1.61 10.43 20.94
N LYS A 59 -0.66 9.51 20.80
CA LYS A 59 0.75 9.80 20.47
C LYS A 59 1.15 9.28 19.08
N GLY A 60 0.19 8.73 18.34
CA GLY A 60 0.40 8.04 17.06
C GLY A 60 0.02 6.57 17.15
N HIS A 61 -0.16 5.96 15.97
CA HIS A 61 -0.40 4.53 15.85
C HIS A 61 0.89 3.75 16.05
N ASP A 62 0.79 2.58 16.65
CA ASP A 62 1.89 1.61 16.74
C ASP A 62 1.86 0.74 15.46
N PHE A 63 2.49 1.24 14.41
CA PHE A 63 2.58 0.52 13.14
C PHE A 63 3.59 -0.62 13.21
N TYR A 64 3.28 -1.72 12.54
CA TYR A 64 4.27 -2.78 12.32
C TYR A 64 5.45 -2.27 11.49
N PRO A 65 6.67 -2.80 11.72
CA PRO A 65 7.82 -2.50 10.89
C PRO A 65 7.55 -2.80 9.40
N ILE A 66 7.97 -1.90 8.52
CA ILE A 66 7.78 -2.06 7.08
C ILE A 66 8.53 -3.31 6.60
N ASN A 67 7.80 -4.25 6.01
CA ASN A 67 8.35 -5.48 5.46
C ASN A 67 8.16 -5.50 3.94
N MET A 68 9.22 -5.22 3.19
CA MET A 68 9.21 -5.18 1.72
C MET A 68 8.89 -6.54 1.07
N ASN A 69 9.02 -7.66 1.79
CA ASN A 69 8.63 -8.97 1.28
C ASN A 69 7.11 -9.14 1.12
N LEU A 70 6.32 -8.25 1.74
CA LEU A 70 4.87 -8.21 1.61
C LEU A 70 4.40 -7.31 0.46
N VAL A 71 5.33 -6.62 -0.21
CA VAL A 71 5.01 -5.77 -1.36
C VAL A 71 4.97 -6.64 -2.61
N VAL A 72 3.79 -6.76 -3.19
CA VAL A 72 3.56 -7.57 -4.40
C VAL A 72 3.04 -6.71 -5.54
N VAL A 73 3.40 -7.07 -6.77
CA VAL A 73 2.80 -6.52 -7.98
C VAL A 73 1.63 -7.39 -8.37
N ALA A 74 0.45 -6.80 -8.39
CA ALA A 74 -0.77 -7.50 -8.71
C ALA A 74 -1.39 -7.03 -10.02
N ASN A 75 -2.07 -7.94 -10.73
CA ASN A 75 -2.90 -7.63 -11.89
C ASN A 75 -4.36 -7.55 -11.46
N LEU A 76 -5.00 -6.39 -11.71
CA LEU A 76 -6.43 -6.22 -11.49
C LEU A 76 -7.19 -6.46 -12.78
N LYS A 77 -8.10 -7.43 -12.78
CA LYS A 77 -9.09 -7.67 -13.84
C LYS A 77 -10.46 -7.21 -13.36
N VAL A 78 -10.94 -6.08 -13.87
CA VAL A 78 -12.29 -5.58 -13.57
C VAL A 78 -13.35 -6.50 -14.16
N THR A 79 -14.39 -6.82 -13.38
CA THR A 79 -15.52 -7.69 -13.77
C THR A 79 -16.83 -6.89 -13.69
N PRO A 80 -17.18 -6.13 -14.74
CA PRO A 80 -18.43 -5.34 -14.75
C PRO A 80 -19.66 -6.25 -14.80
N GLY A 81 -20.82 -5.74 -14.38
CA GLY A 81 -22.11 -6.42 -14.50
C GLY A 81 -22.30 -7.58 -13.52
N GLN A 82 -21.58 -7.62 -12.40
CA GLN A 82 -21.75 -8.63 -11.37
C GLN A 82 -23.01 -8.38 -10.53
N GLU A 83 -23.59 -9.45 -10.00
CA GLU A 83 -24.76 -9.38 -9.12
C GLU A 83 -24.40 -8.75 -7.77
N ILE A 84 -25.37 -8.03 -7.19
CA ILE A 84 -25.26 -7.49 -5.84
C ILE A 84 -25.45 -8.64 -4.85
N PHE A 85 -24.58 -8.75 -3.86
CA PHE A 85 -24.70 -9.72 -2.78
C PHE A 85 -24.68 -9.04 -1.39
N GLU A 86 -25.28 -9.68 -0.41
CA GLU A 86 -25.22 -9.24 0.98
C GLU A 86 -24.05 -9.91 1.70
N MET A 87 -23.23 -9.11 2.37
CA MET A 87 -22.11 -9.63 3.14
C MET A 87 -22.56 -9.83 4.59
N PRO A 88 -22.46 -11.06 5.14
CA PRO A 88 -22.69 -11.27 6.56
C PRO A 88 -21.65 -10.55 7.39
N THR A 89 -22.09 -9.86 8.44
CA THR A 89 -21.24 -9.18 9.41
C THR A 89 -21.47 -9.76 10.81
N THR A 90 -20.65 -9.37 11.78
CA THR A 90 -20.83 -9.75 13.19
C THR A 90 -22.04 -9.07 13.85
N THR A 91 -22.70 -8.14 13.16
CA THR A 91 -23.92 -7.45 13.57
C THR A 91 -25.06 -7.86 12.66
N GLU A 92 -26.31 -7.46 13.00
CA GLU A 92 -27.50 -7.70 12.16
C GLU A 92 -27.45 -6.96 10.81
N ARG A 93 -26.56 -6.00 10.66
CA ARG A 93 -26.40 -5.23 9.43
C ARG A 93 -25.85 -6.13 8.32
N LYS A 94 -26.53 -6.15 7.17
CA LYS A 94 -26.14 -6.86 5.95
C LYS A 94 -25.85 -5.85 4.83
N PRO A 95 -24.66 -5.26 4.78
CA PRO A 95 -24.32 -4.31 3.73
C PRO A 95 -24.30 -5.01 2.36
N LYS A 96 -24.74 -4.28 1.33
CA LYS A 96 -24.78 -4.77 -0.05
C LYS A 96 -23.50 -4.38 -0.76
N TYR A 97 -22.89 -5.33 -1.45
CA TYR A 97 -21.67 -5.16 -2.24
C TYR A 97 -21.85 -5.69 -3.65
N VAL A 98 -20.98 -5.24 -4.55
CA VAL A 98 -20.81 -5.81 -5.87
C VAL A 98 -19.34 -6.16 -6.08
N LYS A 99 -19.06 -7.28 -6.72
CA LYS A 99 -17.68 -7.64 -7.06
C LYS A 99 -17.13 -6.66 -8.11
N TYR A 100 -16.13 -5.88 -7.76
CA TYR A 100 -15.50 -4.94 -8.67
C TYR A 100 -14.54 -5.61 -9.64
N GLY A 101 -13.77 -6.59 -9.15
CA GLY A 101 -12.78 -7.27 -9.95
C GLY A 101 -12.06 -8.38 -9.21
N GLU A 102 -11.09 -8.96 -9.86
CA GLU A 102 -10.20 -10.00 -9.34
C GLU A 102 -8.76 -9.51 -9.35
N ILE A 103 -8.05 -9.74 -8.25
CA ILE A 103 -6.63 -9.41 -8.11
C ILE A 103 -5.86 -10.72 -8.12
N THR A 104 -4.85 -10.81 -8.99
CA THR A 104 -3.94 -11.96 -9.08
C THR A 104 -2.50 -11.50 -8.89
N PHE A 105 -1.73 -12.22 -8.07
CA PHE A 105 -0.30 -11.97 -7.83
C PHE A 105 0.44 -13.28 -7.62
N LYS A 106 1.76 -13.27 -7.77
CA LYS A 106 2.66 -14.41 -7.55
C LYS A 106 3.70 -14.05 -6.51
#